data_77b4b04b2ad8dce5094daa4dc73ce2a0
#
_entry.id   77b4b04b2ad8dce5094daa4dc73ce2a0
#
_cell.length_a   1.000
_cell.length_b   1.000
_cell.length_c   1.000
_cell.angle_alpha   90.00
_cell.angle_beta   90.00
_cell.angle_gamma   90.00
#
_symmetry.space_group_name_H-M   'P 1'
#
loop_
_entity.id
_entity.type
_entity.pdbx_description
1 polymer ?
#
loop_
_entity_poly.entity_id
_entity_poly.type
_entity_poly.pdbx_seq_one_letter_code
_entity_poly.pdbx_strand_id
1 'polypeptide(L)' 'MSSPPRREVLLEFRRIGNYVKATAMDPETMTEVSVVGPANGAQEMLRRTALAKLDYVLKRNAKPQPR' A
#
# COMPACT_ATOMS: atom_id res chain seq x y z
N MET A 1 -4.57 -17.82 -22.18
CA MET A 1 -4.57 -17.97 -20.95
C MET A 1 -4.66 -16.73 -20.23
N SER A 2 -5.19 -16.76 -19.31
CA SER A 2 -5.39 -15.57 -18.66
C SER A 2 -4.39 -15.42 -17.60
N SER A 3 -3.96 -14.26 -17.39
CA SER A 3 -3.13 -14.03 -16.28
C SER A 3 -3.94 -14.07 -15.05
N PRO A 4 -3.31 -14.27 -13.94
CA PRO A 4 -4.03 -14.23 -12.70
C PRO A 4 -4.65 -12.88 -12.52
N PRO A 5 -5.74 -12.81 -11.85
CA PRO A 5 -6.36 -11.53 -11.63
C PRO A 5 -5.42 -10.62 -10.87
N ARG A 6 -5.34 -9.38 -11.33
CA ARG A 6 -4.58 -8.42 -10.68
C ARG A 6 -5.31 -8.00 -9.47
N ARG A 7 -4.62 -7.94 -8.38
CA ARG A 7 -5.19 -7.42 -7.19
C ARG A 7 -5.42 -5.94 -7.36
N GLU A 8 -6.60 -5.52 -7.11
CA GLU A 8 -6.92 -4.13 -7.20
C GLU A 8 -6.56 -3.48 -5.90
N VAL A 9 -5.75 -2.45 -5.94
CA VAL A 9 -5.35 -1.75 -4.75
C VAL A 9 -5.83 -0.33 -4.85
N LEU A 10 -6.48 0.14 -3.82
CA LEU A 10 -6.92 1.52 -3.75
C LEU A 10 -5.80 2.33 -3.15
N LEU A 11 -5.46 3.41 -3.81
CA LEU A 11 -4.35 4.23 -3.38
C LEU A 11 -4.80 5.65 -3.27
N GLU A 12 -4.57 6.25 -2.13
CA GLU A 12 -5.02 7.61 -1.88
C GLU A 12 -3.87 8.43 -1.36
N PHE A 13 -3.74 9.65 -1.86
CA PHE A 13 -2.75 10.58 -1.38
C PHE A 13 -3.44 11.75 -0.73
N ARG A 14 -2.92 12.16 0.41
CA ARG A 14 -3.52 13.26 1.12
C ARG A 14 -2.43 14.17 1.63
N ARG A 15 -2.51 15.42 1.30
CA ARG A 15 -1.52 16.36 1.77
C ARG A 15 -1.92 16.90 3.13
N ILE A 16 -1.00 16.87 4.06
CA ILE A 16 -1.22 17.38 5.39
C ILE A 16 -0.04 18.26 5.72
N GLY A 17 -0.24 19.57 5.63
CA GLY A 17 0.85 20.49 5.89
C GLY A 17 2.01 20.30 4.93
N ASN A 18 3.16 19.96 5.47
CA ASN A 18 4.37 19.82 4.66
C ASN A 18 4.64 18.40 4.25
N TYR A 19 3.70 17.50 4.44
CA TYR A 19 3.93 16.14 4.04
C TYR A 19 2.69 15.56 3.39
N VAL A 20 2.89 14.43 2.76
CA VAL A 20 1.82 13.73 2.09
C VAL A 20 1.73 12.34 2.69
N LYS A 21 0.51 11.93 2.93
CA LYS A 21 0.24 10.59 3.42
C LYS A 21 -0.33 9.77 2.28
N ALA A 22 0.28 8.64 2.03
CA ALA A 22 -0.20 7.71 1.02
C ALA A 22 -0.80 6.52 1.72
N THR A 23 -2.02 6.19 1.38
CA THR A 23 -2.71 5.05 1.97
C THR A 23 -3.01 4.05 0.86
N ALA A 24 -2.61 2.82 1.09
CA ALA A 24 -2.90 1.74 0.14
C ALA A 24 -3.79 0.73 0.85
N MET A 25 -4.84 0.33 0.17
CA MET A 25 -5.79 -0.61 0.76
C MET A 25 -6.12 -1.71 -0.22
N ASP A 26 -6.14 -2.92 0.28
CA ASP A 26 -6.58 -4.07 -0.47
C ASP A 26 -8.07 -4.30 -0.17
N PRO A 27 -8.95 -4.11 -1.16
CA PRO A 27 -10.38 -4.24 -0.87
C PRO A 27 -10.82 -5.66 -0.56
N GLU A 28 -10.05 -6.64 -0.98
CA GLU A 28 -10.44 -8.02 -0.72
C GLU A 28 -10.31 -8.39 0.75
N THR A 29 -9.25 -7.94 1.38
CA THR A 29 -9.04 -8.25 2.79
C THR A 29 -9.28 -7.07 3.69
N MET A 30 -9.51 -5.89 3.10
CA MET A 30 -9.67 -4.65 3.84
C MET A 30 -8.43 -4.27 4.61
N THR A 31 -7.30 -4.77 4.18
CA THR A 31 -6.03 -4.43 4.80
C THR A 31 -5.58 -3.07 4.28
N GLU A 32 -5.16 -2.23 5.19
CA GLU A 32 -4.81 -0.87 4.84
C GLU A 32 -3.49 -0.49 5.48
N VAL A 33 -2.63 0.16 4.73
CA VAL A 33 -1.35 0.64 5.26
C VAL A 33 -1.17 2.09 4.83
N SER A 34 -0.37 2.81 5.58
CA SER A 34 -0.08 4.19 5.26
C SER A 34 1.39 4.47 5.40
N VAL A 35 1.88 5.36 4.56
CA VAL A 35 3.25 5.85 4.65
C VAL A 35 3.20 7.35 4.47
N VAL A 36 4.21 8.03 4.96
CA VAL A 36 4.25 9.48 4.93
C VAL A 36 5.58 9.92 4.33
N GLY A 37 5.52 10.93 3.50
CA GLY A 37 6.71 11.50 2.93
C GLY A 37 6.58 13.00 2.80
N PRO A 38 7.69 13.69 2.48
CA PRO A 38 7.62 15.13 2.33
C PRO A 38 6.78 15.53 1.14
N ALA A 39 6.06 16.64 1.29
CA ALA A 39 5.15 17.08 0.24
C ALA A 39 5.91 17.45 -1.03
N ASN A 40 7.15 17.88 -0.89
CA ASN A 40 7.94 18.23 -2.06
C ASN A 40 8.79 17.06 -2.56
N GLY A 41 8.57 15.88 -2.04
CA GLY A 41 9.30 14.72 -2.50
C GLY A 41 8.63 14.06 -3.68
N ALA A 42 9.24 12.98 -4.16
CA ALA A 42 8.70 12.26 -5.29
C ALA A 42 7.52 11.43 -4.88
N GLN A 43 6.38 11.74 -5.45
CA GLN A 43 5.16 11.02 -5.14
C GLN A 43 5.25 9.57 -5.59
N GLU A 44 5.97 9.32 -6.65
CA GLU A 44 6.12 7.97 -7.16
C GLU A 44 6.84 7.07 -6.14
N MET A 45 7.84 7.63 -5.47
CA MET A 45 8.52 6.88 -4.44
C MET A 45 7.58 6.50 -3.32
N LEU A 46 6.76 7.47 -2.93
CA LEU A 46 5.81 7.24 -1.86
C LEU A 46 4.81 6.17 -2.25
N ARG A 47 4.37 6.20 -3.49
CA ARG A 47 3.45 5.20 -4.00
C ARG A 47 4.07 3.82 -3.93
N ARG A 48 5.30 3.68 -4.37
CA ARG A 48 5.98 2.41 -4.36
C ARG A 48 6.17 1.89 -2.95
N THR A 49 6.51 2.78 -2.05
CA THR A 49 6.71 2.40 -0.66
C THR A 49 5.41 1.91 -0.04
N ALA A 50 4.31 2.60 -0.33
CA ALA A 50 3.03 2.20 0.21
C ALA A 50 2.61 0.83 -0.33
N LEU A 51 2.81 0.61 -1.63
CA LEU A 51 2.45 -0.66 -2.23
C LEU A 51 3.31 -1.79 -1.71
N ALA A 52 4.60 -1.53 -1.51
CA ALA A 52 5.48 -2.56 -0.98
C ALA A 52 5.10 -2.92 0.45
N LYS A 53 4.73 -1.91 1.22
CA LYS A 53 4.33 -2.17 2.60
C LYS A 53 3.05 -2.98 2.64
N LEU A 54 2.09 -2.64 1.78
CA LEU A 54 0.86 -3.40 1.73
C LEU A 54 1.12 -4.84 1.34
N ASP A 55 1.96 -5.04 0.35
CA ASP A 55 2.28 -6.37 -0.10
C ASP A 55 2.92 -7.19 1.02
N TYR A 56 3.81 -6.56 1.76
CA TYR A 56 4.45 -7.22 2.87
C TYR A 56 3.45 -7.65 3.93
N VAL A 57 2.53 -6.76 4.27
CA VAL A 57 1.54 -7.06 5.29
C VAL A 57 0.58 -8.15 4.82
N LEU A 58 0.20 -8.10 3.55
CA LEU A 58 -0.69 -9.11 3.02
C LEU A 58 -0.05 -10.49 3.05
N LYS A 59 1.23 -10.55 2.73
CA LYS A 59 1.93 -11.83 2.75
C LYS A 59 2.06 -12.37 4.15
N ARG A 60 2.33 -11.49 5.09
CA ARG A 60 2.41 -11.92 6.47
C ARG A 60 1.09 -12.47 6.96
N ASN A 61 0.01 -11.77 6.63
CA ASN A 61 -1.30 -12.18 7.14
C ASN A 61 -1.84 -13.40 6.45
N ALA A 62 -1.45 -13.60 5.19
CA ALA A 62 -1.98 -14.73 4.44
C ALA A 62 -1.31 -16.02 4.80
N LYS A 63 -0.09 -15.94 5.34
CA LYS A 63 0.63 -17.14 5.64
C LYS A 63 0.30 -17.62 7.01
N PRO A 64 -0.14 -18.85 7.17
CA PRO A 64 -0.36 -19.35 8.53
C PRO A 64 0.97 -19.42 9.24
N GLN A 65 0.96 -19.10 10.49
CA GLN A 65 2.15 -19.17 11.26
C GLN A 65 2.42 -20.57 11.65
N PRO A 66 3.60 -21.07 11.40
CA PRO A 66 3.89 -22.40 11.88
C PRO A 66 3.99 -22.32 13.39
N ARG A 67 3.82 -23.19 13.95
CA ARG A 67 3.80 -23.12 15.29
C ARG A 67 4.79 -23.65 15.88
#